data_b90e6d25af6a13f0dc31586d03c10989
#
_entry.id   b90e6d25af6a13f0dc31586d03c10989
#
_cell.length_a   1.000
_cell.length_b   1.000
_cell.length_c   1.000
_cell.angle_alpha   90.00
_cell.angle_beta   90.00
_cell.angle_gamma   90.00
#
_symmetry.space_group_name_H-M   'P 1'
#
loop_
_entity.id
_entity.type
_entity.pdbx_description
1 polymer ?
#
loop_
_entity_poly.entity_id
_entity_poly.type
_entity_poly.pdbx_seq_one_letter_code
_entity_poly.pdbx_strand_id
1 'polypeptide(L)'
;AKPMPVAFNNKIENKKSDEELKEILKFLNLDVPFVQIDMKLEAALGELSDEERKNYMKELGIEEDGIDKLIKASYKLLQLITFLTTGADETRAWTVKENTKAPQAAAVIHTDFEKKFIKAEVINWQKLLEAGSWAKAAEKGWIRIEGKDYVVKDGDVIEFKI
;
A
#
# COMPACT_ATOMS: atom_id res chain seq x y z
N ALA A 1 -19.90 13.76 -1.10
CA ALA A 1 -18.82 13.64 -2.10
C ALA A 1 -17.86 12.56 -1.64
N LYS A 2 -17.24 11.82 -2.57
CA LYS A 2 -16.16 10.88 -2.21
C LYS A 2 -14.94 11.70 -1.75
N PRO A 3 -14.26 11.32 -0.67
CA PRO A 3 -13.04 11.99 -0.25
C PRO A 3 -11.98 11.84 -1.35
N MET A 4 -11.27 12.93 -1.66
CA MET A 4 -10.17 12.94 -2.64
C MET A 4 -9.03 13.78 -2.08
N PRO A 5 -7.75 13.34 -2.20
CA PRO A 5 -6.62 14.18 -1.88
C PRO A 5 -6.47 15.32 -2.91
N VAL A 6 -5.88 16.43 -2.49
CA VAL A 6 -5.51 17.54 -3.38
C VAL A 6 -4.05 17.37 -3.79
N ALA A 7 -3.76 17.44 -5.09
CA ALA A 7 -2.41 17.44 -5.61
C ALA A 7 -2.01 18.87 -5.99
N PHE A 8 -0.94 19.38 -5.40
CA PHE A 8 -0.33 20.65 -5.78
C PHE A 8 0.81 20.39 -6.75
N ASN A 9 0.70 20.97 -7.96
CA ASN A 9 1.79 20.90 -8.94
C ASN A 9 2.82 21.99 -8.62
N ASN A 10 3.92 21.63 -7.99
CA ASN A 10 5.00 22.52 -7.62
C ASN A 10 6.32 21.97 -8.15
N LYS A 11 7.13 22.84 -8.78
CA LYS A 11 8.50 22.48 -9.13
C LYS A 11 9.33 22.23 -7.85
N ILE A 12 10.24 21.27 -7.91
CA ILE A 12 11.15 20.97 -6.80
C ILE A 12 11.89 22.22 -6.31
N GLU A 13 12.34 23.07 -7.24
CA GLU A 13 13.07 24.31 -6.95
C GLU A 13 12.25 25.35 -6.20
N ASN A 14 10.92 25.32 -6.32
CA ASN A 14 9.98 26.28 -5.74
C ASN A 14 8.92 25.59 -4.87
N LYS A 15 9.32 24.57 -4.15
CA LYS A 15 8.44 23.84 -3.26
C LYS A 15 7.89 24.74 -2.17
N LYS A 16 6.58 24.89 -2.08
CA LYS A 16 5.91 25.59 -0.98
C LYS A 16 6.04 24.79 0.31
N SER A 17 6.05 25.47 1.44
CA SER A 17 5.98 24.78 2.72
C SER A 17 4.61 24.12 2.93
N ASP A 18 4.55 23.08 3.75
CA ASP A 18 3.30 22.44 4.07
C ASP A 18 2.34 23.39 4.82
N GLU A 19 2.88 24.35 5.57
CA GLU A 19 2.11 25.39 6.25
C GLU A 19 1.41 26.30 5.25
N GLU A 20 2.12 26.82 4.24
CA GLU A 20 1.52 27.64 3.17
C GLU A 20 0.41 26.90 2.43
N LEU A 21 0.59 25.60 2.16
CA LEU A 21 -0.42 24.80 1.48
C LEU A 21 -1.64 24.55 2.36
N LYS A 22 -1.46 24.32 3.66
CA LYS A 22 -2.55 24.20 4.63
C LYS A 22 -3.38 25.49 4.72
N GLU A 23 -2.72 26.66 4.70
CA GLU A 23 -3.42 27.95 4.66
C GLU A 23 -4.26 28.12 3.38
N ILE A 24 -3.73 27.71 2.23
CA ILE A 24 -4.49 27.71 0.96
C ILE A 24 -5.71 26.81 1.07
N LEU A 25 -5.56 25.57 1.58
CA LEU A 25 -6.67 24.64 1.76
C LEU A 25 -7.72 25.18 2.72
N LYS A 26 -7.27 25.79 3.82
CA LYS A 26 -8.17 26.43 4.79
C LYS A 26 -8.94 27.61 4.16
N PHE A 27 -8.28 28.43 3.35
CA PHE A 27 -8.92 29.51 2.61
C PHE A 27 -9.99 28.99 1.65
N LEU A 28 -9.75 27.83 1.03
CA LEU A 28 -10.69 27.15 0.13
C LEU A 28 -11.78 26.34 0.88
N ASN A 29 -11.79 26.34 2.21
CA ASN A 29 -12.65 25.51 3.06
C ASN A 29 -12.55 24.01 2.74
N LEU A 30 -11.34 23.54 2.42
CA LEU A 30 -11.04 22.15 2.14
C LEU A 30 -10.27 21.53 3.32
N ASP A 31 -10.89 20.53 3.96
CA ASP A 31 -10.25 19.70 4.99
C ASP A 31 -9.96 18.32 4.40
N VAL A 32 -8.93 18.25 3.56
CA VAL A 32 -8.51 17.07 2.84
C VAL A 32 -6.99 16.93 2.85
N PRO A 33 -6.45 15.70 2.83
CA PRO A 33 -5.02 15.51 2.66
C PRO A 33 -4.53 16.06 1.33
N PHE A 34 -3.28 16.48 1.29
CA PHE A 34 -2.65 16.98 0.07
C PHE A 34 -1.29 16.33 -0.15
N VAL A 35 -0.84 16.36 -1.39
CA VAL A 35 0.50 15.97 -1.81
C VAL A 35 1.07 17.04 -2.74
N GLN A 36 2.39 17.19 -2.73
CA GLN A 36 3.12 18.04 -3.67
C GLN A 36 3.78 17.16 -4.74
N ILE A 37 3.49 17.45 -6.00
CA ILE A 37 3.98 16.69 -7.14
C ILE A 37 4.61 17.66 -8.15
N ASP A 38 5.77 17.33 -8.69
CA ASP A 38 6.33 18.00 -9.86
C ASP A 38 5.96 17.21 -11.11
N MET A 39 4.92 17.64 -11.81
CA MET A 39 4.41 16.93 -12.99
C MET A 39 5.42 16.83 -14.13
N LYS A 40 6.39 17.76 -14.23
CA LYS A 40 7.46 17.67 -15.25
C LYS A 40 8.46 16.58 -14.89
N LEU A 41 8.81 16.51 -13.61
CA LEU A 41 9.67 15.44 -13.12
C LEU A 41 9.01 14.08 -13.28
N GLU A 42 7.73 13.96 -12.89
CA GLU A 42 6.99 12.69 -13.06
C GLU A 42 6.96 12.22 -14.52
N ALA A 43 6.72 13.16 -15.46
CA ALA A 43 6.77 12.86 -16.89
C ALA A 43 8.16 12.37 -17.32
N ALA A 44 9.24 13.03 -16.87
CA ALA A 44 10.60 12.62 -17.18
C ALA A 44 10.94 11.24 -16.56
N LEU A 45 10.52 11.00 -15.31
CA LEU A 45 10.71 9.71 -14.63
C LEU A 45 9.96 8.56 -15.33
N GLY A 46 8.81 8.86 -15.94
CA GLY A 46 8.01 7.87 -16.67
C GLY A 46 8.64 7.41 -18.01
N GLU A 47 9.58 8.16 -18.55
CA GLU A 47 10.31 7.80 -19.78
C GLU A 47 11.57 6.96 -19.52
N LEU A 48 11.99 6.85 -18.25
CA LEU A 48 13.21 6.14 -17.85
C LEU A 48 12.93 4.69 -17.50
N SER A 49 13.94 3.84 -17.69
CA SER A 49 13.95 2.48 -17.13
C SER A 49 14.02 2.54 -15.59
N ASP A 50 13.64 1.45 -14.91
CA ASP A 50 13.64 1.38 -13.44
C ASP A 50 15.02 1.70 -12.82
N GLU A 51 16.11 1.31 -13.49
CA GLU A 51 17.48 1.57 -13.04
C GLU A 51 17.86 3.05 -13.21
N GLU A 52 17.58 3.62 -14.37
CA GLU A 52 17.82 5.03 -14.66
C GLU A 52 16.99 5.93 -13.74
N ARG A 53 15.72 5.58 -13.51
CA ARG A 53 14.82 6.28 -12.60
C ARG A 53 15.40 6.32 -11.17
N LYS A 54 15.85 5.19 -10.64
CA LYS A 54 16.47 5.12 -9.30
C LYS A 54 17.71 5.99 -9.20
N ASN A 55 18.57 5.96 -10.21
CA ASN A 55 19.80 6.76 -10.25
C ASN A 55 19.47 8.27 -10.31
N TYR A 56 18.54 8.65 -11.18
CA TYR A 56 18.11 10.03 -11.34
C TYR A 56 17.46 10.60 -10.07
N MET A 57 16.56 9.83 -9.45
CA MET A 57 15.97 10.21 -8.16
C MET A 57 17.02 10.39 -7.06
N LYS A 58 18.03 9.50 -7.01
CA LYS A 58 19.13 9.58 -6.05
C LYS A 58 19.98 10.84 -6.25
N GLU A 59 20.29 11.18 -7.51
CA GLU A 59 21.04 12.41 -7.84
C GLU A 59 20.29 13.67 -7.40
N LEU A 60 18.96 13.67 -7.48
CA LEU A 60 18.11 14.77 -7.06
C LEU A 60 17.80 14.76 -5.54
N GLY A 61 18.27 13.75 -4.80
CA GLY A 61 17.96 13.59 -3.37
C GLY A 61 16.49 13.27 -3.09
N ILE A 62 15.81 12.63 -4.05
CA ILE A 62 14.38 12.27 -3.95
C ILE A 62 14.27 10.81 -3.52
N GLU A 63 13.67 10.57 -2.35
CA GLU A 63 13.46 9.23 -1.82
C GLU A 63 12.21 8.57 -2.39
N GLU A 64 11.20 9.37 -2.72
CA GLU A 64 9.90 8.91 -3.18
C GLU A 64 9.32 9.87 -4.22
N ASP A 65 8.84 9.35 -5.34
CA ASP A 65 8.21 10.17 -6.37
C ASP A 65 6.80 10.66 -5.98
N GLY A 66 6.26 11.58 -6.77
CA GLY A 66 4.97 12.20 -6.48
C GLY A 66 3.80 11.26 -6.69
N ILE A 67 3.92 10.30 -7.62
CA ILE A 67 2.86 9.31 -7.89
C ILE A 67 2.73 8.36 -6.70
N ASP A 68 3.84 7.86 -6.17
CA ASP A 68 3.84 7.01 -4.97
C ASP A 68 3.24 7.74 -3.77
N LYS A 69 3.61 9.02 -3.56
CA LYS A 69 3.01 9.87 -2.52
C LYS A 69 1.50 10.02 -2.69
N LEU A 70 1.03 10.22 -3.92
CA LEU A 70 -0.40 10.32 -4.21
C LEU A 70 -1.14 9.02 -3.92
N ILE A 71 -0.57 7.87 -4.33
CA ILE A 71 -1.13 6.56 -4.05
C ILE A 71 -1.24 6.34 -2.54
N LYS A 72 -0.16 6.55 -1.78
CA LYS A 72 -0.15 6.41 -0.32
C LYS A 72 -1.17 7.32 0.38
N ALA A 73 -1.24 8.59 -0.04
CA ALA A 73 -2.22 9.54 0.50
C ALA A 73 -3.67 9.09 0.21
N SER A 74 -3.92 8.55 -1.00
CA SER A 74 -5.23 8.03 -1.39
C SER A 74 -5.61 6.79 -0.58
N TYR A 75 -4.69 5.85 -0.40
CA TYR A 75 -4.88 4.65 0.44
C TYR A 75 -5.22 5.03 1.87
N LYS A 76 -4.43 5.95 2.47
CA LYS A 76 -4.68 6.45 3.83
C LYS A 76 -6.04 7.12 3.96
N LEU A 77 -6.40 7.98 3.01
CA LEU A 77 -7.69 8.68 3.01
C LEU A 77 -8.88 7.72 2.91
N LEU A 78 -8.75 6.67 2.10
CA LEU A 78 -9.78 5.66 1.89
C LEU A 78 -9.75 4.55 2.94
N GLN A 79 -8.81 4.60 3.89
CA GLN A 79 -8.58 3.57 4.90
C GLN A 79 -8.39 2.19 4.25
N LEU A 80 -7.54 2.14 3.23
CA LEU A 80 -7.22 0.91 2.52
C LEU A 80 -5.90 0.32 3.01
N ILE A 81 -5.86 -1.01 3.05
CA ILE A 81 -4.67 -1.80 3.30
C ILE A 81 -4.51 -2.84 2.20
N THR A 82 -3.29 -3.35 2.05
CA THR A 82 -2.96 -4.40 1.10
C THR A 82 -2.49 -5.63 1.84
N PHE A 83 -3.07 -6.79 1.52
CA PHE A 83 -2.53 -8.09 1.88
C PHE A 83 -2.16 -8.87 0.62
N LEU A 84 -1.34 -9.89 0.79
CA LEU A 84 -0.79 -10.71 -0.29
C LEU A 84 -1.26 -12.15 -0.13
N THR A 85 -1.47 -12.83 -1.24
CA THR A 85 -1.50 -14.29 -1.30
C THR A 85 -0.35 -14.78 -2.15
N THR A 86 0.28 -15.87 -1.76
CA THR A 86 1.35 -16.50 -2.54
C THR A 86 1.08 -17.99 -2.66
N GLY A 87 1.23 -18.51 -3.86
CA GLY A 87 1.11 -19.91 -4.21
C GLY A 87 2.28 -20.35 -5.10
N ALA A 88 2.22 -21.56 -5.63
CA ALA A 88 3.25 -22.08 -6.53
C ALA A 88 3.37 -21.28 -7.83
N ASP A 89 2.23 -20.81 -8.35
CA ASP A 89 2.14 -20.22 -9.69
C ASP A 89 2.02 -18.68 -9.65
N GLU A 90 1.51 -18.10 -8.55
CA GLU A 90 1.19 -16.67 -8.52
C GLU A 90 1.38 -16.08 -7.11
N THR A 91 1.91 -14.84 -7.08
CA THR A 91 1.82 -13.96 -5.92
C THR A 91 0.95 -12.77 -6.30
N ARG A 92 -0.07 -12.49 -5.50
CA ARG A 92 -1.05 -11.44 -5.80
C ARG A 92 -1.32 -10.54 -4.62
N ALA A 93 -1.45 -9.23 -4.91
CA ALA A 93 -1.85 -8.21 -3.95
C ALA A 93 -3.38 -7.98 -4.00
N TRP A 94 -3.98 -7.85 -2.83
CA TRP A 94 -5.41 -7.64 -2.64
C TRP A 94 -5.63 -6.43 -1.75
N THR A 95 -6.55 -5.56 -2.13
CA THR A 95 -6.86 -4.35 -1.37
C THR A 95 -8.18 -4.53 -0.61
N VAL A 96 -8.15 -4.22 0.68
CA VAL A 96 -9.32 -4.21 1.56
C VAL A 96 -9.33 -2.97 2.43
N LYS A 97 -10.44 -2.70 3.12
CA LYS A 97 -10.49 -1.63 4.12
C LYS A 97 -9.75 -2.04 5.39
N GLU A 98 -9.20 -1.06 6.09
CA GLU A 98 -8.75 -1.27 7.46
C GLU A 98 -9.85 -1.92 8.32
N ASN A 99 -9.45 -2.71 9.30
CA ASN A 99 -10.35 -3.45 10.18
C ASN A 99 -11.16 -4.57 9.50
N THR A 100 -10.83 -4.95 8.25
CA THR A 100 -11.43 -6.12 7.59
C THR A 100 -10.97 -7.41 8.27
N LYS A 101 -11.92 -8.28 8.64
CA LYS A 101 -11.62 -9.60 9.21
C LYS A 101 -11.23 -10.61 8.13
N ALA A 102 -10.50 -11.66 8.53
CA ALA A 102 -9.98 -12.68 7.62
C ALA A 102 -11.05 -13.33 6.70
N PRO A 103 -12.28 -13.68 7.15
CA PRO A 103 -13.29 -14.21 6.25
C PRO A 103 -13.71 -13.23 5.15
N GLN A 104 -13.89 -11.93 5.51
CA GLN A 104 -14.24 -10.89 4.53
C GLN A 104 -13.08 -10.61 3.56
N ALA A 105 -11.84 -10.67 4.04
CA ALA A 105 -10.66 -10.56 3.18
C ALA A 105 -10.58 -11.73 2.19
N ALA A 106 -10.88 -12.96 2.64
CA ALA A 106 -10.98 -14.13 1.77
C ALA A 106 -12.06 -13.97 0.69
N ALA A 107 -13.19 -13.31 1.00
CA ALA A 107 -14.28 -13.04 0.06
C ALA A 107 -13.86 -12.15 -1.12
N VAL A 108 -12.84 -11.31 -0.96
CA VAL A 108 -12.29 -10.48 -2.06
C VAL A 108 -11.61 -11.33 -3.13
N ILE A 109 -11.08 -12.50 -2.74
CA ILE A 109 -10.48 -13.46 -3.66
C ILE A 109 -11.58 -14.24 -4.39
N HIS A 110 -12.53 -14.79 -3.63
CA HIS A 110 -13.69 -15.50 -4.15
C HIS A 110 -14.82 -15.46 -3.12
N THR A 111 -16.05 -15.18 -3.56
CA THR A 111 -17.23 -15.00 -2.69
C THR A 111 -17.53 -16.20 -1.78
N ASP A 112 -17.22 -17.42 -2.22
CA ASP A 112 -17.43 -18.64 -1.44
C ASP A 112 -16.46 -18.79 -0.27
N PHE A 113 -15.30 -18.12 -0.31
CA PHE A 113 -14.24 -18.26 0.68
C PHE A 113 -14.67 -17.75 2.05
N GLU A 114 -15.51 -16.71 2.11
CA GLU A 114 -16.05 -16.23 3.38
C GLU A 114 -16.86 -17.31 4.10
N LYS A 115 -17.75 -17.98 3.36
CA LYS A 115 -18.65 -19.01 3.93
C LYS A 115 -17.89 -20.27 4.36
N LYS A 116 -16.88 -20.65 3.57
CA LYS A 116 -16.09 -21.88 3.77
C LYS A 116 -14.86 -21.65 4.64
N PHE A 117 -14.64 -20.42 5.14
CA PHE A 117 -13.46 -20.07 5.91
C PHE A 117 -13.30 -20.94 7.16
N ILE A 118 -12.16 -21.61 7.29
CA ILE A 118 -11.77 -22.43 8.45
C ILE A 118 -10.76 -21.66 9.29
N LYS A 119 -9.63 -21.29 8.70
CA LYS A 119 -8.53 -20.54 9.33
C LYS A 119 -7.70 -19.81 8.29
N ALA A 120 -6.86 -18.88 8.75
CA ALA A 120 -5.84 -18.24 7.94
C ALA A 120 -4.44 -18.55 8.50
N GLU A 121 -3.49 -18.85 7.64
CA GLU A 121 -2.08 -18.93 7.97
C GLU A 121 -1.44 -17.62 7.52
N VAL A 122 -0.87 -16.87 8.47
CA VAL A 122 -0.48 -15.47 8.27
C VAL A 122 0.97 -15.24 8.64
N ILE A 123 1.69 -14.53 7.79
CA ILE A 123 3.03 -14.04 8.05
C ILE A 123 3.19 -12.64 7.47
N ASN A 124 3.97 -11.76 8.11
CA ASN A 124 4.33 -10.48 7.49
C ASN A 124 5.28 -10.70 6.32
N TRP A 125 5.13 -9.94 5.22
CA TRP A 125 5.90 -10.11 3.99
C TRP A 125 7.42 -9.97 4.21
N GLN A 126 7.87 -9.07 5.09
CA GLN A 126 9.29 -8.88 5.40
C GLN A 126 9.87 -10.14 6.05
N LYS A 127 9.13 -10.74 7.01
CA LYS A 127 9.53 -12.00 7.64
C LYS A 127 9.56 -13.16 6.65
N LEU A 128 8.62 -13.20 5.70
CA LEU A 128 8.62 -14.21 4.65
C LEU A 128 9.85 -14.09 3.75
N LEU A 129 10.22 -12.87 3.35
CA LEU A 129 11.44 -12.61 2.58
C LEU A 129 12.70 -13.01 3.36
N GLU A 130 12.77 -12.69 4.66
CA GLU A 130 13.87 -13.10 5.53
C GLU A 130 13.98 -14.63 5.67
N ALA A 131 12.85 -15.33 5.74
CA ALA A 131 12.83 -16.79 5.76
C ALA A 131 13.27 -17.41 4.42
N GLY A 132 12.99 -16.72 3.31
CA GLY A 132 13.28 -17.14 1.96
C GLY A 132 12.27 -18.12 1.35
N SER A 133 11.40 -18.74 2.15
CA SER A 133 10.27 -19.57 1.69
C SER A 133 9.24 -19.78 2.78
N TRP A 134 8.01 -20.15 2.38
CA TRP A 134 6.93 -20.50 3.29
C TRP A 134 7.31 -21.68 4.21
N ALA A 135 7.91 -22.72 3.64
CA ALA A 135 8.37 -23.90 4.40
C ALA A 135 9.38 -23.53 5.49
N LYS A 136 10.39 -22.72 5.16
CA LYS A 136 11.37 -22.24 6.14
C LYS A 136 10.76 -21.33 7.20
N ALA A 137 9.77 -20.51 6.83
CA ALA A 137 9.02 -19.71 7.78
C ALA A 137 8.20 -20.57 8.75
N ALA A 138 7.61 -21.67 8.27
CA ALA A 138 6.90 -22.64 9.09
C ALA A 138 7.85 -23.35 10.07
N GLU A 139 9.00 -23.82 9.60
CA GLU A 139 10.05 -24.45 10.45
C GLU A 139 10.52 -23.52 11.58
N LYS A 140 10.60 -22.22 11.30
CA LYS A 140 10.96 -21.19 12.30
C LYS A 140 9.79 -20.82 13.24
N GLY A 141 8.59 -21.35 13.03
CA GLY A 141 7.41 -20.99 13.81
C GLY A 141 6.93 -19.55 13.60
N TRP A 142 7.22 -18.94 12.44
CA TRP A 142 6.86 -17.55 12.14
C TRP A 142 5.50 -17.39 11.52
N ILE A 143 4.90 -18.51 11.09
CA ILE A 143 3.52 -18.52 10.56
C ILE A 143 2.55 -18.59 11.72
N ARG A 144 1.65 -17.62 11.78
CA ARG A 144 0.57 -17.58 12.77
C ARG A 144 -0.67 -18.24 12.20
N ILE A 145 -1.38 -18.97 13.03
CA ILE A 145 -2.69 -19.55 12.69
C ILE A 145 -3.75 -18.64 13.31
N GLU A 146 -4.59 -18.07 12.47
CA GLU A 146 -5.58 -17.08 12.85
C GLU A 146 -7.00 -17.55 12.53
N GLY A 147 -7.94 -17.21 13.39
CA GLY A 147 -9.36 -17.56 13.25
C GLY A 147 -10.18 -16.45 12.57
N LYS A 148 -11.51 -16.62 12.64
CA LYS A 148 -12.51 -15.74 11.99
C LYS A 148 -12.47 -14.28 12.47
N ASP A 149 -11.99 -14.04 13.69
CA ASP A 149 -11.94 -12.70 14.29
C ASP A 149 -10.63 -11.96 14.02
N TYR A 150 -9.70 -12.60 13.31
CA TYR A 150 -8.44 -11.94 12.93
C TYR A 150 -8.69 -10.76 12.03
N VAL A 151 -8.18 -9.59 12.43
CA VAL A 151 -8.19 -8.37 11.63
C VAL A 151 -6.92 -8.35 10.78
N VAL A 152 -7.09 -8.37 9.47
CA VAL A 152 -5.99 -8.36 8.49
C VAL A 152 -5.21 -7.06 8.61
N LYS A 153 -3.88 -7.17 8.55
CA LYS A 153 -2.94 -6.04 8.62
C LYS A 153 -2.30 -5.77 7.27
N ASP A 154 -1.90 -4.52 7.07
CA ASP A 154 -1.13 -4.14 5.89
C ASP A 154 0.18 -4.94 5.80
N GLY A 155 0.44 -5.50 4.61
CA GLY A 155 1.61 -6.34 4.38
C GLY A 155 1.52 -7.77 4.92
N ASP A 156 0.38 -8.24 5.40
CA ASP A 156 0.19 -9.66 5.69
C ASP A 156 0.25 -10.48 4.39
N VAL A 157 0.97 -11.60 4.44
CA VAL A 157 0.89 -12.67 3.42
C VAL A 157 0.05 -13.78 4.02
N ILE A 158 -1.04 -14.15 3.34
CA ILE A 158 -2.10 -15.00 3.91
C ILE A 158 -2.39 -16.18 3.00
N GLU A 159 -2.41 -17.36 3.59
CA GLU A 159 -2.99 -18.56 2.99
C GLU A 159 -4.30 -18.89 3.70
N PHE A 160 -5.41 -18.77 2.99
CA PHE A 160 -6.74 -19.10 3.51
C PHE A 160 -7.02 -20.59 3.38
N LYS A 161 -7.40 -21.23 4.46
CA LYS A 161 -7.87 -22.63 4.47
C LYS A 161 -9.40 -22.61 4.52
N ILE A 162 -9.99 -23.24 3.54
CA ILE A 162 -11.44 -23.28 3.30
C ILE A 162 -11.94 -24.71 3.20
#